data_ab3c81b1e171717c3802a9f84e4bdfdd
#
_entry.id   ab3c81b1e171717c3802a9f84e4bdfdd
#
_cell.length_a   1.000
_cell.length_b   1.000
_cell.length_c   1.000
_cell.angle_alpha   90.00
_cell.angle_beta   90.00
_cell.angle_gamma   90.00
#
_symmetry.space_group_name_H-M   'P 1'
#
loop_
_entity.id
_entity.type
_entity.pdbx_description
1 polymer ?
#
loop_
_entity_poly.entity_id
_entity_poly.type
_entity_poly.pdbx_seq_one_letter_code
_entity_poly.pdbx_strand_id
1 'polypeptide(L)'
;MFPRTYIAGHSYSSYYVALLAGILVGWIAFVLSEEPLWKEKGIPPKFRTFTQSSFYYFIIMACCIQGATYFHYFFDNIPPHIASRLNLSKILLTNPIGSTKVLYGAIFFYPLGVFLMSINDLKGKFIRYLDGKTFVLFLVVGFNRVGCFLNGCCYGVQSDLLGIRFPSSSAVAREHWRRGLTQSHFIPSESLPVIPTQFIEAVFLFVLSVLSWRAFRRGRKEVFIHYVLCYAVFRFLIEFIRDDLDRAYWWFFSASQWLSIVIFIAYAAYRLRGRKARGAGA
;
A
#
# COMPACT_ATOMS: atom_id res chain seq x y z
N MET A 1 16.28 15.99 -0.94
CA MET A 1 15.26 15.25 -0.16
C MET A 1 15.07 15.95 1.16
N PHE A 2 13.83 16.18 1.56
CA PHE A 2 13.54 16.95 2.76
C PHE A 2 12.64 16.09 3.65
N PRO A 3 13.19 15.46 4.73
CA PRO A 3 12.40 14.69 5.69
C PRO A 3 11.38 15.55 6.43
N ARG A 4 11.56 16.86 6.42
CA ARG A 4 10.62 17.84 6.98
C ARG A 4 10.26 18.90 5.95
N THR A 5 8.97 19.16 5.82
CA THR A 5 8.41 20.24 4.98
C THR A 5 7.93 21.35 5.90
N TYR A 6 8.23 22.58 5.55
CA TYR A 6 7.79 23.78 6.29
C TYR A 6 6.56 24.36 5.60
N ILE A 7 5.45 24.44 6.33
CA ILE A 7 4.21 25.03 5.84
C ILE A 7 3.75 26.04 6.93
N ALA A 8 3.53 27.29 6.55
CA ALA A 8 3.08 28.37 7.44
C ALA A 8 3.90 28.48 8.74
N GLY A 9 5.23 28.34 8.67
CA GLY A 9 6.12 28.44 9.84
C GLY A 9 6.23 27.18 10.70
N HIS A 10 5.47 26.14 10.42
CA HIS A 10 5.51 24.86 11.15
C HIS A 10 6.22 23.78 10.36
N SER A 11 7.00 22.91 11.05
CA SER A 11 7.69 21.79 10.43
C SER A 11 6.86 20.51 10.50
N TYR A 12 6.56 19.93 9.35
CA TYR A 12 5.83 18.67 9.22
C TYR A 12 6.75 17.57 8.63
N SER A 13 6.48 16.32 9.01
CA SER A 13 7.14 15.21 8.33
C SER A 13 6.66 15.14 6.88
N SER A 14 7.57 15.14 5.93
CA SER A 14 7.28 15.05 4.49
C SER A 14 6.54 13.76 4.12
N TYR A 15 6.72 12.70 4.92
CA TYR A 15 5.95 11.46 4.80
C TYR A 15 4.43 11.71 4.91
N TYR A 16 4.01 12.44 5.95
CA TYR A 16 2.57 12.71 6.14
C TYR A 16 2.02 13.67 5.09
N VAL A 17 2.82 14.63 4.64
CA VAL A 17 2.43 15.54 3.55
C VAL A 17 2.18 14.74 2.26
N ALA A 18 3.08 13.84 1.89
CA ALA A 18 2.92 12.99 0.73
C ALA A 18 1.71 12.04 0.87
N LEU A 19 1.50 11.47 2.06
CA LEU A 19 0.35 10.60 2.33
C LEU A 19 -0.98 11.36 2.20
N LEU A 20 -1.08 12.55 2.78
CA LEU A 20 -2.26 13.41 2.67
C LEU A 20 -2.52 13.83 1.22
N ALA A 21 -1.46 14.21 0.48
CA ALA A 21 -1.57 14.47 -0.95
C ALA A 21 -2.12 13.25 -1.71
N GLY A 22 -1.63 12.06 -1.41
CA GLY A 22 -2.12 10.81 -1.99
C GLY A 22 -3.59 10.53 -1.67
N ILE A 23 -4.02 10.77 -0.44
CA ILE A 23 -5.43 10.63 -0.03
C ILE A 23 -6.30 11.65 -0.78
N LEU A 24 -5.86 12.90 -0.90
CA LEU A 24 -6.62 13.94 -1.61
C LEU A 24 -6.71 13.65 -3.11
N VAL A 25 -5.59 13.34 -3.77
CA VAL A 25 -5.57 12.98 -5.20
C VAL A 25 -6.36 11.70 -5.45
N GLY A 26 -6.25 10.71 -4.57
CA GLY A 26 -7.04 9.48 -4.61
C GLY A 26 -8.55 9.74 -4.47
N TRP A 27 -8.95 10.65 -3.59
CA TRP A 27 -10.35 11.07 -3.44
C TRP A 27 -10.89 11.71 -4.72
N ILE A 28 -10.16 12.68 -5.28
CA ILE A 28 -10.54 13.33 -6.54
C ILE A 28 -10.67 12.29 -7.65
N ALA A 29 -9.67 11.42 -7.81
CA ALA A 29 -9.66 10.36 -8.82
C ALA A 29 -10.81 9.36 -8.62
N PHE A 30 -11.13 9.01 -7.37
CA PHE A 30 -12.23 8.14 -7.01
C PHE A 30 -13.58 8.75 -7.42
N VAL A 31 -13.84 10.00 -7.04
CA VAL A 31 -15.07 10.70 -7.34
C VAL A 31 -15.25 10.90 -8.86
N LEU A 32 -14.21 11.36 -9.55
CA LEU A 32 -14.27 11.57 -11.01
C LEU A 32 -14.48 10.27 -11.80
N SER A 33 -14.03 9.14 -11.27
CA SER A 33 -14.22 7.83 -11.90
C SER A 33 -15.59 7.20 -11.67
N GLU A 34 -16.46 7.81 -10.86
CA GLU A 34 -17.82 7.32 -10.59
C GLU A 34 -18.78 7.55 -11.76
N GLU A 35 -18.64 8.65 -12.46
CA GLU A 35 -19.60 9.06 -13.51
C GLU A 35 -19.89 7.98 -14.58
N PRO A 36 -18.90 7.24 -15.11
CA PRO A 36 -19.16 6.18 -16.07
C PRO A 36 -19.94 4.99 -15.49
N LEU A 37 -19.77 4.70 -14.19
CA LEU A 37 -20.41 3.57 -13.51
C LEU A 37 -21.88 3.85 -13.18
N TRP A 38 -22.25 5.13 -12.99
CA TRP A 38 -23.60 5.53 -12.62
C TRP A 38 -24.50 5.86 -13.82
N LYS A 39 -23.93 6.28 -14.96
CA LYS A 39 -24.68 6.47 -16.22
C LYS A 39 -25.41 5.20 -16.67
N GLU A 40 -24.84 4.03 -16.41
CA GLU A 40 -25.50 2.74 -16.69
C GLU A 40 -26.75 2.48 -15.82
N LYS A 41 -26.96 3.21 -14.73
CA LYS A 41 -28.04 2.96 -13.77
C LYS A 41 -29.22 3.93 -13.83
N GLY A 42 -29.20 4.94 -14.72
CA GLY A 42 -30.27 5.93 -14.84
C GLY A 42 -30.48 6.82 -13.60
N ILE A 43 -29.48 6.99 -12.77
CA ILE A 43 -29.55 7.78 -11.53
C ILE A 43 -29.25 9.23 -11.85
N PRO A 44 -30.14 10.18 -11.45
CA PRO A 44 -29.96 11.60 -11.73
C PRO A 44 -28.85 12.25 -10.88
N PRO A 45 -28.40 13.47 -11.24
CA PRO A 45 -26.98 13.78 -11.28
C PRO A 45 -26.37 14.50 -10.07
N LYS A 46 -25.09 14.50 -10.09
CA LYS A 46 -24.04 15.38 -9.54
C LYS A 46 -23.91 15.56 -8.03
N PHE A 47 -24.88 15.98 -7.25
CA PHE A 47 -24.63 16.32 -5.83
C PHE A 47 -24.74 15.10 -4.90
N ARG A 48 -25.76 14.29 -5.09
CA ARG A 48 -25.96 13.07 -4.30
C ARG A 48 -24.86 12.04 -4.54
N THR A 49 -24.42 11.91 -5.80
CA THR A 49 -23.30 11.05 -6.19
C THR A 49 -21.97 11.53 -5.61
N PHE A 50 -21.70 12.83 -5.57
CA PHE A 50 -20.48 13.40 -4.99
C PHE A 50 -20.37 13.09 -3.49
N THR A 51 -21.40 13.39 -2.72
CA THR A 51 -21.41 13.16 -1.26
C THR A 51 -21.31 11.66 -0.94
N GLN A 52 -22.07 10.83 -1.64
CA GLN A 52 -22.07 9.39 -1.44
C GLN A 52 -20.72 8.76 -1.84
N SER A 53 -20.14 9.16 -2.97
CA SER A 53 -18.83 8.68 -3.41
C SER A 53 -17.71 9.11 -2.47
N SER A 54 -17.77 10.33 -1.94
CA SER A 54 -16.83 10.81 -0.94
C SER A 54 -16.93 9.99 0.35
N PHE A 55 -18.14 9.74 0.82
CA PHE A 55 -18.38 8.90 1.99
C PHE A 55 -17.81 7.47 1.80
N TYR A 56 -18.05 6.86 0.64
CA TYR A 56 -17.51 5.53 0.30
C TYR A 56 -15.98 5.53 0.27
N TYR A 57 -15.39 6.54 -0.35
CA TYR A 57 -13.95 6.68 -0.38
C TYR A 57 -13.35 6.72 1.02
N PHE A 58 -13.86 7.57 1.91
CA PHE A 58 -13.32 7.70 3.26
C PHE A 58 -13.50 6.43 4.10
N ILE A 59 -14.59 5.69 3.94
CA ILE A 59 -14.74 4.38 4.62
C ILE A 59 -13.73 3.37 4.07
N ILE A 60 -13.55 3.29 2.75
CA ILE A 60 -12.56 2.40 2.15
C ILE A 60 -11.16 2.77 2.65
N MET A 61 -10.82 4.06 2.71
CA MET A 61 -9.53 4.51 3.24
C MET A 61 -9.36 4.18 4.73
N ALA A 62 -10.39 4.34 5.55
CA ALA A 62 -10.37 3.94 6.94
C ALA A 62 -10.12 2.43 7.09
N CYS A 63 -10.78 1.59 6.30
CA CYS A 63 -10.52 0.14 6.26
C CYS A 63 -9.06 -0.16 5.87
N CYS A 64 -8.53 0.51 4.85
CA CYS A 64 -7.16 0.32 4.41
C CYS A 64 -6.12 0.72 5.47
N ILE A 65 -6.33 1.87 6.12
CA ILE A 65 -5.45 2.37 7.19
C ILE A 65 -5.49 1.42 8.39
N GLN A 66 -6.69 1.01 8.79
CA GLN A 66 -6.86 0.08 9.91
C GLN A 66 -6.28 -1.30 9.59
N GLY A 67 -6.48 -1.80 8.38
CA GLY A 67 -5.89 -3.05 7.91
C GLY A 67 -4.37 -3.02 7.92
N ALA A 68 -3.75 -1.92 7.45
CA ALA A 68 -2.31 -1.73 7.48
C ALA A 68 -1.76 -1.73 8.93
N THR A 69 -2.52 -1.16 9.87
CA THR A 69 -2.16 -1.13 11.31
C THR A 69 -2.29 -2.51 11.94
N TYR A 70 -3.36 -3.27 11.64
CA TYR A 70 -3.54 -4.63 12.15
C TYR A 70 -2.45 -5.58 11.65
N PHE A 71 -2.10 -5.51 10.38
CA PHE A 71 -1.02 -6.34 9.83
C PHE A 71 0.32 -6.04 10.48
N HIS A 72 0.66 -4.77 10.70
CA HIS A 72 1.86 -4.40 11.43
C HIS A 72 1.85 -4.99 12.85
N TYR A 73 0.76 -4.78 13.61
CA TYR A 73 0.66 -5.33 14.96
C TYR A 73 0.77 -6.86 14.98
N PHE A 74 0.12 -7.53 14.04
CA PHE A 74 0.15 -8.99 13.91
C PHE A 74 1.57 -9.51 13.64
N PHE A 75 2.28 -8.92 12.68
CA PHE A 75 3.61 -9.39 12.28
C PHE A 75 4.71 -9.03 13.30
N ASP A 76 4.59 -7.91 14.00
CA ASP A 76 5.60 -7.49 14.97
C ASP A 76 5.42 -8.12 16.35
N ASN A 77 4.19 -8.52 16.72
CA ASN A 77 3.90 -9.06 18.05
C ASN A 77 3.71 -10.58 18.06
N ILE A 78 3.98 -11.28 16.97
CA ILE A 78 4.03 -12.76 16.96
C ILE A 78 5.47 -13.28 16.78
N PRO A 79 6.33 -13.18 17.78
CA PRO A 79 7.31 -14.22 18.01
C PRO A 79 6.56 -15.47 18.51
N PRO A 80 7.02 -16.69 18.18
CA PRO A 80 6.28 -17.94 18.46
C PRO A 80 5.90 -18.19 19.92
N HIS A 81 6.44 -17.43 20.86
CA HIS A 81 6.19 -17.58 22.31
C HIS A 81 5.29 -16.49 22.91
N ILE A 82 4.66 -15.60 22.12
CA ILE A 82 3.81 -14.51 22.65
C ILE A 82 2.33 -14.60 22.20
N ALA A 83 1.96 -15.67 21.51
CA ALA A 83 0.54 -15.92 21.14
C ALA A 83 -0.44 -15.92 22.34
N SER A 84 0.06 -16.06 23.57
CA SER A 84 -0.75 -16.05 24.79
C SER A 84 -1.17 -14.67 25.31
N ARG A 85 -0.72 -13.57 24.67
CA ARG A 85 -1.01 -12.19 25.11
C ARG A 85 -1.62 -11.30 24.04
N LEU A 86 -2.38 -11.88 23.10
CA LEU A 86 -3.19 -11.10 22.16
C LEU A 86 -4.29 -10.32 22.91
N ASN A 87 -4.00 -9.08 23.26
CA ASN A 87 -4.98 -8.19 23.87
C ASN A 87 -5.74 -7.47 22.77
N LEU A 88 -6.93 -7.98 22.41
CA LEU A 88 -7.77 -7.48 21.34
C LEU A 88 -8.14 -6.00 21.53
N SER A 89 -8.25 -5.53 22.77
CA SER A 89 -8.53 -4.12 23.08
C SER A 89 -7.37 -3.21 22.70
N LYS A 90 -6.11 -3.67 22.85
CA LYS A 90 -4.93 -2.91 22.38
C LYS A 90 -4.87 -2.84 20.86
N ILE A 91 -5.28 -3.89 20.16
CA ILE A 91 -5.32 -3.92 18.70
C ILE A 91 -6.35 -2.91 18.16
N LEU A 92 -7.52 -2.85 18.77
CA LEU A 92 -8.60 -1.94 18.37
C LEU A 92 -8.30 -0.47 18.71
N LEU A 93 -7.54 -0.22 19.77
CA LEU A 93 -7.22 1.12 20.28
C LEU A 93 -5.83 1.61 19.88
N THR A 94 -5.03 0.82 19.15
CA THR A 94 -3.73 1.30 18.66
C THR A 94 -3.90 2.51 17.77
N ASN A 95 -3.20 3.57 18.15
CA ASN A 95 -3.25 4.85 17.43
C ASN A 95 -2.76 4.65 15.97
N PRO A 96 -3.65 4.81 14.96
CA PRO A 96 -3.30 4.55 13.57
C PRO A 96 -2.29 5.54 13.00
N ILE A 97 -1.99 6.63 13.73
CA ILE A 97 -1.17 7.74 13.23
C ILE A 97 0.33 7.55 13.52
N GLY A 98 0.69 6.76 14.53
CA GLY A 98 2.08 6.65 15.01
C GLY A 98 2.80 5.33 14.70
N SER A 99 2.13 4.31 14.15
CA SER A 99 2.71 2.99 13.89
C SER A 99 3.27 2.86 12.46
N THR A 100 4.35 2.12 12.29
CA THR A 100 4.79 1.59 11.00
C THR A 100 3.65 0.78 10.38
N LYS A 101 3.41 0.91 9.08
CA LYS A 101 2.23 0.32 8.44
C LYS A 101 2.65 -0.68 7.39
N VAL A 102 2.11 -1.88 7.47
CA VAL A 102 2.35 -2.92 6.48
C VAL A 102 1.40 -2.71 5.30
N LEU A 103 1.95 -2.43 4.13
CA LEU A 103 1.21 -2.10 2.91
C LEU A 103 0.21 -3.18 2.49
N TYR A 104 0.56 -4.45 2.67
CA TYR A 104 -0.35 -5.55 2.36
C TYR A 104 -1.65 -5.52 3.17
N GLY A 105 -1.61 -4.98 4.39
CA GLY A 105 -2.85 -4.79 5.16
C GLY A 105 -3.85 -3.91 4.43
N ALA A 106 -3.40 -2.83 3.81
CA ALA A 106 -4.27 -1.99 2.98
C ALA A 106 -4.83 -2.77 1.77
N ILE A 107 -4.01 -3.57 1.08
CA ILE A 107 -4.45 -4.36 -0.08
C ILE A 107 -5.51 -5.40 0.31
N PHE A 108 -5.34 -6.09 1.45
CA PHE A 108 -6.31 -7.08 1.91
C PHE A 108 -7.62 -6.46 2.42
N PHE A 109 -7.55 -5.30 3.07
CA PHE A 109 -8.73 -4.63 3.60
C PHE A 109 -9.45 -3.74 2.58
N TYR A 110 -8.82 -3.46 1.44
CA TYR A 110 -9.46 -2.72 0.35
C TYR A 110 -10.73 -3.41 -0.18
N PRO A 111 -10.71 -4.70 -0.54
CA PRO A 111 -11.93 -5.41 -0.93
C PRO A 111 -13.00 -5.43 0.15
N LEU A 112 -12.61 -5.51 1.43
CA LEU A 112 -13.55 -5.44 2.55
C LEU A 112 -14.26 -4.08 2.60
N GLY A 113 -13.51 -2.98 2.48
CA GLY A 113 -14.08 -1.64 2.44
C GLY A 113 -15.05 -1.45 1.26
N VAL A 114 -14.66 -1.94 0.07
CA VAL A 114 -15.52 -1.95 -1.11
C VAL A 114 -16.76 -2.83 -0.90
N PHE A 115 -16.62 -3.99 -0.27
CA PHE A 115 -17.73 -4.90 0.05
C PHE A 115 -18.73 -4.25 0.99
N LEU A 116 -18.28 -3.65 2.09
CA LEU A 116 -19.15 -2.96 3.05
C LEU A 116 -20.00 -1.88 2.38
N MET A 117 -19.42 -1.15 1.42
CA MET A 117 -20.14 -0.13 0.66
C MET A 117 -21.08 -0.72 -0.41
N SER A 118 -20.79 -1.92 -0.89
CA SER A 118 -21.58 -2.57 -1.94
C SER A 118 -22.83 -3.30 -1.44
N ILE A 119 -22.95 -3.57 -0.15
CA ILE A 119 -24.03 -4.36 0.43
C ILE A 119 -25.41 -3.78 0.06
N ASN A 120 -25.57 -2.46 0.13
CA ASN A 120 -26.85 -1.81 -0.09
C ASN A 120 -27.05 -1.36 -1.56
N ASP A 121 -25.99 -0.92 -2.24
CA ASP A 121 -26.13 -0.20 -3.51
C ASP A 121 -25.68 -1.01 -4.75
N LEU A 122 -24.84 -2.02 -4.56
CA LEU A 122 -24.16 -2.69 -5.66
C LEU A 122 -24.46 -4.19 -5.76
N LYS A 123 -25.66 -4.63 -5.34
CA LYS A 123 -26.07 -6.04 -5.39
C LYS A 123 -25.66 -6.69 -6.73
N GLY A 124 -24.77 -7.66 -6.66
CA GLY A 124 -24.23 -8.39 -7.83
C GLY A 124 -23.16 -7.67 -8.65
N LYS A 125 -22.77 -6.43 -8.33
CA LYS A 125 -21.76 -5.65 -9.09
C LYS A 125 -20.45 -5.40 -8.32
N PHE A 126 -20.26 -6.04 -7.16
CA PHE A 126 -19.09 -5.88 -6.29
C PHE A 126 -17.77 -6.03 -7.05
N ILE A 127 -17.59 -7.13 -7.79
CA ILE A 127 -16.33 -7.39 -8.53
C ILE A 127 -16.06 -6.31 -9.56
N ARG A 128 -17.10 -5.87 -10.30
CA ARG A 128 -16.92 -4.81 -11.30
C ARG A 128 -16.55 -3.48 -10.67
N TYR A 129 -17.13 -3.15 -9.52
CA TYR A 129 -16.79 -1.95 -8.78
C TYR A 129 -15.37 -2.01 -8.22
N LEU A 130 -15.00 -3.15 -7.64
CA LEU A 130 -13.64 -3.41 -7.17
C LEU A 130 -12.61 -3.25 -8.31
N ASP A 131 -12.87 -3.85 -9.47
CA ASP A 131 -12.04 -3.70 -10.67
C ASP A 131 -11.91 -2.23 -11.11
N GLY A 132 -13.03 -1.50 -11.11
CA GLY A 132 -13.06 -0.09 -11.52
C GLY A 132 -12.35 0.86 -10.57
N LYS A 133 -12.16 0.48 -9.32
CA LYS A 133 -11.49 1.30 -8.29
C LYS A 133 -10.07 0.83 -7.96
N THR A 134 -9.60 -0.24 -8.55
CA THR A 134 -8.24 -0.79 -8.34
C THR A 134 -7.15 0.25 -8.55
N PHE A 135 -7.30 1.13 -9.54
CA PHE A 135 -6.31 2.16 -9.84
C PHE A 135 -6.12 3.17 -8.71
N VAL A 136 -7.19 3.48 -7.95
CA VAL A 136 -7.12 4.40 -6.80
C VAL A 136 -6.28 3.80 -5.67
N LEU A 137 -6.42 2.49 -5.42
CA LEU A 137 -5.59 1.79 -4.45
C LEU A 137 -4.10 1.97 -4.77
N PHE A 138 -3.68 1.66 -6.00
CA PHE A 138 -2.28 1.80 -6.40
C PHE A 138 -1.81 3.26 -6.43
N LEU A 139 -2.69 4.19 -6.77
CA LEU A 139 -2.38 5.62 -6.73
C LEU A 139 -2.04 6.09 -5.32
N VAL A 140 -2.91 5.82 -4.35
CA VAL A 140 -2.70 6.24 -2.95
C VAL A 140 -1.47 5.57 -2.35
N VAL A 141 -1.29 4.28 -2.64
CA VAL A 141 -0.13 3.51 -2.18
C VAL A 141 1.17 4.04 -2.81
N GLY A 142 1.14 4.46 -4.08
CA GLY A 142 2.26 5.11 -4.74
C GLY A 142 2.71 6.39 -4.02
N PHE A 143 1.77 7.25 -3.65
CA PHE A 143 2.06 8.45 -2.86
C PHE A 143 2.62 8.11 -1.46
N ASN A 144 2.12 7.05 -0.82
CA ASN A 144 2.69 6.57 0.44
C ASN A 144 4.18 6.18 0.26
N ARG A 145 4.56 5.56 -0.86
CA ARG A 145 5.97 5.23 -1.17
C ARG A 145 6.81 6.46 -1.48
N VAL A 146 6.23 7.47 -2.11
CA VAL A 146 6.89 8.79 -2.22
C VAL A 146 7.17 9.37 -0.84
N GLY A 147 6.25 9.25 0.11
CA GLY A 147 6.45 9.64 1.51
C GLY A 147 7.61 8.88 2.17
N CYS A 148 7.71 7.56 1.96
CA CYS A 148 8.85 6.75 2.44
C CYS A 148 10.17 7.23 1.83
N PHE A 149 10.18 7.57 0.55
CA PHE A 149 11.35 8.09 -0.13
C PHE A 149 11.81 9.44 0.44
N LEU A 150 10.89 10.36 0.67
CA LEU A 150 11.21 11.66 1.26
C LEU A 150 11.73 11.54 2.70
N ASN A 151 11.25 10.56 3.45
CA ASN A 151 11.69 10.29 4.83
C ASN A 151 12.99 9.46 4.89
N GLY A 152 13.35 8.78 3.80
CA GLY A 152 14.54 7.91 3.73
C GLY A 152 14.40 6.59 4.47
N CYS A 153 13.18 6.04 4.64
CA CYS A 153 12.94 4.70 5.20
C CYS A 153 12.72 3.67 4.08
N CYS A 154 12.79 2.38 4.39
CA CYS A 154 12.54 1.29 3.43
C CYS A 154 13.54 1.27 2.24
N TYR A 155 14.78 1.62 2.45
CA TYR A 155 15.85 1.69 1.45
C TYR A 155 16.41 0.30 1.10
N GLY A 156 17.18 0.25 0.03
CA GLY A 156 17.87 -0.95 -0.44
C GLY A 156 19.33 -1.03 0.00
N VAL A 157 19.99 -2.06 -0.46
CA VAL A 157 21.41 -2.30 -0.20
C VAL A 157 22.29 -1.13 -0.68
N GLN A 158 23.47 -1.01 -0.09
CA GLN A 158 24.47 -0.04 -0.52
C GLN A 158 24.91 -0.33 -1.95
N SER A 159 25.01 0.73 -2.77
CA SER A 159 25.46 0.64 -4.14
C SER A 159 26.07 1.97 -4.58
N ASP A 160 27.31 1.94 -5.04
CA ASP A 160 27.97 3.13 -5.57
C ASP A 160 27.48 3.50 -6.98
N LEU A 161 26.94 2.52 -7.72
CA LEU A 161 26.46 2.74 -9.10
C LEU A 161 25.02 3.27 -9.15
N LEU A 162 24.11 2.70 -8.36
CA LEU A 162 22.66 2.98 -8.37
C LEU A 162 22.18 3.64 -7.08
N GLY A 163 23.07 3.83 -6.12
CA GLY A 163 22.74 4.39 -4.82
C GLY A 163 22.65 5.90 -4.84
N ILE A 164 21.77 6.41 -3.99
CA ILE A 164 21.67 7.83 -3.68
C ILE A 164 21.96 8.08 -2.21
N ARG A 165 22.52 9.22 -1.88
CA ARG A 165 22.77 9.65 -0.50
C ARG A 165 21.57 10.41 0.03
N PHE A 166 21.21 10.13 1.27
CA PHE A 166 20.13 10.80 1.98
C PHE A 166 20.72 11.77 3.02
N PRO A 167 20.07 12.91 3.27
CA PRO A 167 20.56 13.90 4.23
C PRO A 167 20.60 13.36 5.66
N SER A 168 21.42 13.97 6.50
CA SER A 168 21.64 13.57 7.91
C SER A 168 20.38 13.44 8.76
N SER A 169 19.33 14.20 8.44
CA SER A 169 18.03 14.15 9.12
C SER A 169 17.13 12.98 8.67
N SER A 170 17.53 12.19 7.67
CA SER A 170 16.77 11.05 7.16
C SER A 170 16.79 9.84 8.08
N ALA A 171 15.86 8.91 7.89
CA ALA A 171 15.82 7.66 8.66
C ALA A 171 17.06 6.78 8.39
N VAL A 172 17.45 6.65 7.12
CA VAL A 172 18.62 5.85 6.72
C VAL A 172 19.93 6.42 7.28
N ALA A 173 20.09 7.75 7.30
CA ALA A 173 21.30 8.36 7.84
C ALA A 173 21.43 8.11 9.35
N ARG A 174 20.33 8.22 10.10
CA ARG A 174 20.31 7.86 11.52
C ARG A 174 20.60 6.38 11.76
N GLU A 175 20.13 5.51 10.87
CA GLU A 175 20.37 4.08 10.99
C GLU A 175 21.82 3.72 10.67
N HIS A 176 22.40 4.26 9.60
CA HIS A 176 23.81 4.07 9.28
C HIS A 176 24.72 4.58 10.38
N TRP A 177 24.37 5.72 11.00
CA TRP A 177 25.10 6.23 12.17
C TRP A 177 25.00 5.27 13.37
N ARG A 178 23.82 4.73 13.69
CA ARG A 178 23.64 3.74 14.77
C ARG A 178 24.42 2.45 14.52
N ARG A 179 24.55 2.03 13.27
CA ARG A 179 25.33 0.85 12.86
C ARG A 179 26.84 1.13 12.81
N GLY A 180 27.31 2.36 13.05
CA GLY A 180 28.71 2.75 12.94
C GLY A 180 29.25 2.75 11.50
N LEU A 181 28.39 2.81 10.50
CA LEU A 181 28.78 2.78 9.08
C LEU A 181 29.25 4.15 8.56
N THR A 182 29.04 5.23 9.33
CA THR A 182 29.48 6.58 9.00
C THR A 182 30.54 7.06 9.99
N GLN A 183 31.51 7.85 9.52
CA GLN A 183 32.68 8.26 10.32
C GLN A 183 32.36 9.30 11.41
N SER A 184 31.16 9.83 11.48
CA SER A 184 30.78 10.83 12.49
C SER A 184 30.45 10.18 13.82
N HIS A 185 31.19 10.52 14.89
CA HIS A 185 31.00 9.96 16.23
C HIS A 185 29.87 10.63 17.03
N PHE A 186 29.53 11.89 16.75
CA PHE A 186 28.64 12.69 17.60
C PHE A 186 27.25 12.94 17.01
N ILE A 187 27.14 13.10 15.70
CA ILE A 187 25.88 13.42 15.00
C ILE A 187 25.78 12.60 13.71
N PRO A 188 24.56 12.25 13.27
CA PRO A 188 24.38 11.61 11.97
C PRO A 188 24.92 12.50 10.84
N SER A 189 25.78 11.94 9.98
CA SER A 189 26.17 12.51 8.71
C SER A 189 25.19 12.08 7.60
N GLU A 190 25.45 12.45 6.35
CA GLU A 190 24.71 11.87 5.22
C GLU A 190 24.83 10.34 5.21
N SER A 191 23.85 9.66 4.64
CA SER A 191 23.89 8.21 4.49
C SER A 191 24.97 7.77 3.49
N LEU A 192 25.39 6.52 3.57
CA LEU A 192 26.03 5.86 2.44
C LEU A 192 25.07 5.80 1.24
N PRO A 193 25.60 5.69 0.00
CA PRO A 193 24.74 5.58 -1.18
C PRO A 193 23.96 4.26 -1.14
N VAL A 194 22.63 4.33 -1.13
CA VAL A 194 21.74 3.16 -1.07
C VAL A 194 20.74 3.19 -2.22
N ILE A 195 20.36 2.01 -2.70
CA ILE A 195 19.36 1.88 -3.76
C ILE A 195 18.01 2.42 -3.25
N PRO A 196 17.38 3.38 -3.96
CA PRO A 196 16.10 3.97 -3.55
C PRO A 196 14.91 3.07 -3.89
N THR A 197 14.81 1.91 -3.23
CA THR A 197 13.77 0.91 -3.48
C THR A 197 12.36 1.47 -3.34
N GLN A 198 12.15 2.43 -2.43
CA GLN A 198 10.87 3.12 -2.24
C GLN A 198 10.48 3.97 -3.46
N PHE A 199 11.44 4.59 -4.15
CA PHE A 199 11.18 5.33 -5.38
C PHE A 199 10.84 4.39 -6.53
N ILE A 200 11.59 3.30 -6.68
CA ILE A 200 11.34 2.26 -7.69
C ILE A 200 9.93 1.68 -7.48
N GLU A 201 9.55 1.38 -6.24
CA GLU A 201 8.22 0.88 -5.90
C GLU A 201 7.13 1.92 -6.16
N ALA A 202 7.35 3.21 -5.88
CA ALA A 202 6.41 4.28 -6.18
C ALA A 202 6.11 4.39 -7.68
N VAL A 203 7.16 4.40 -8.51
CA VAL A 203 7.02 4.44 -9.97
C VAL A 203 6.24 3.22 -10.46
N PHE A 204 6.59 2.02 -9.99
CA PHE A 204 5.87 0.81 -10.35
C PHE A 204 4.38 0.87 -10.00
N LEU A 205 4.03 1.35 -8.80
CA LEU A 205 2.65 1.52 -8.36
C LEU A 205 1.87 2.54 -9.21
N PHE A 206 2.49 3.66 -9.59
CA PHE A 206 1.85 4.61 -10.51
C PHE A 206 1.62 4.01 -11.89
N VAL A 207 2.57 3.22 -12.39
CA VAL A 207 2.38 2.46 -13.65
C VAL A 207 1.21 1.48 -13.51
N LEU A 208 1.14 0.70 -12.42
CA LEU A 208 0.01 -0.21 -12.16
C LEU A 208 -1.32 0.56 -12.07
N SER A 209 -1.33 1.75 -11.45
CA SER A 209 -2.53 2.60 -11.38
C SER A 209 -3.03 2.95 -12.78
N VAL A 210 -2.16 3.47 -13.65
CA VAL A 210 -2.54 3.85 -15.02
C VAL A 210 -2.97 2.63 -15.84
N LEU A 211 -2.23 1.53 -15.76
CA LEU A 211 -2.51 0.32 -16.52
C LEU A 211 -3.83 -0.35 -16.07
N SER A 212 -4.10 -0.41 -14.76
CA SER A 212 -5.36 -0.99 -14.25
C SER A 212 -6.56 -0.16 -14.67
N TRP A 213 -6.46 1.18 -14.64
CA TRP A 213 -7.50 2.06 -15.17
C TRP A 213 -7.75 1.83 -16.65
N ARG A 214 -6.69 1.78 -17.47
CA ARG A 214 -6.81 1.50 -18.91
C ARG A 214 -7.40 0.11 -19.19
N ALA A 215 -7.02 -0.91 -18.42
CA ALA A 215 -7.55 -2.26 -18.55
C ALA A 215 -9.06 -2.29 -18.25
N PHE A 216 -9.48 -1.64 -17.16
CA PHE A 216 -10.89 -1.51 -16.80
C PHE A 216 -11.69 -0.77 -17.89
N ARG A 217 -11.19 0.37 -18.38
CA ARG A 217 -11.81 1.15 -19.46
C ARG A 217 -11.97 0.38 -20.77
N ARG A 218 -11.09 -0.61 -21.02
CA ARG A 218 -11.17 -1.53 -22.17
C ARG A 218 -12.09 -2.74 -21.91
N GLY A 219 -12.86 -2.73 -20.83
CA GLY A 219 -13.79 -3.81 -20.48
C GLY A 219 -13.13 -5.10 -19.98
N ARG A 220 -11.86 -5.07 -19.57
CA ARG A 220 -11.19 -6.22 -18.98
C ARG A 220 -11.85 -6.58 -17.65
N LYS A 221 -11.98 -7.88 -17.40
CA LYS A 221 -12.48 -8.45 -16.14
C LYS A 221 -11.32 -8.87 -15.25
N GLU A 222 -11.61 -9.03 -13.96
CA GLU A 222 -10.64 -9.51 -12.95
C GLU A 222 -9.41 -8.58 -12.85
N VAL A 223 -9.59 -7.27 -13.08
CA VAL A 223 -8.51 -6.28 -13.06
C VAL A 223 -7.84 -6.26 -11.69
N PHE A 224 -8.61 -6.24 -10.60
CA PHE A 224 -8.07 -6.22 -9.25
C PHE A 224 -7.10 -7.38 -9.01
N ILE A 225 -7.54 -8.61 -9.25
CA ILE A 225 -6.74 -9.79 -8.92
C ILE A 225 -5.46 -9.88 -9.78
N HIS A 226 -5.53 -9.52 -11.07
CA HIS A 226 -4.36 -9.54 -11.95
C HIS A 226 -3.32 -8.50 -11.54
N TYR A 227 -3.74 -7.27 -11.20
CA TYR A 227 -2.81 -6.20 -10.83
C TYR A 227 -2.26 -6.36 -9.41
N VAL A 228 -3.05 -6.91 -8.48
CA VAL A 228 -2.53 -7.34 -7.17
C VAL A 228 -1.48 -8.44 -7.32
N LEU A 229 -1.69 -9.39 -8.24
CA LEU A 229 -0.70 -10.42 -8.53
C LEU A 229 0.60 -9.82 -9.12
N CYS A 230 0.49 -8.90 -10.09
CA CYS A 230 1.65 -8.18 -10.62
C CYS A 230 2.43 -7.45 -9.50
N TYR A 231 1.71 -6.79 -8.60
CA TYR A 231 2.35 -6.16 -7.46
C TYR A 231 3.00 -7.18 -6.51
N ALA A 232 2.35 -8.32 -6.25
CA ALA A 232 2.91 -9.37 -5.39
C ALA A 232 4.22 -9.94 -5.96
N VAL A 233 4.30 -10.15 -7.29
CA VAL A 233 5.55 -10.55 -7.97
C VAL A 233 6.64 -9.50 -7.76
N PHE A 234 6.34 -8.25 -8.09
CA PHE A 234 7.28 -7.15 -7.92
C PHE A 234 7.74 -7.02 -6.46
N ARG A 235 6.79 -7.08 -5.52
CA ARG A 235 7.07 -6.94 -4.09
C ARG A 235 7.92 -8.08 -3.54
N PHE A 236 7.71 -9.31 -4.03
CA PHE A 236 8.55 -10.46 -3.68
C PHE A 236 10.00 -10.25 -4.15
N LEU A 237 10.18 -9.75 -5.39
CA LEU A 237 11.50 -9.56 -5.98
C LEU A 237 12.27 -8.39 -5.35
N ILE A 238 11.61 -7.23 -5.16
CA ILE A 238 12.29 -6.05 -4.62
C ILE A 238 12.76 -6.26 -3.18
N GLU A 239 12.13 -7.16 -2.44
CA GLU A 239 12.50 -7.47 -1.05
C GLU A 239 13.92 -8.02 -0.92
N PHE A 240 14.46 -8.67 -1.95
CA PHE A 240 15.84 -9.18 -1.93
C PHE A 240 16.91 -8.08 -1.96
N ILE A 241 16.56 -6.90 -2.46
CA ILE A 241 17.47 -5.76 -2.54
C ILE A 241 17.24 -4.72 -1.43
N ARG A 242 16.30 -4.97 -0.50
CA ARG A 242 16.08 -4.11 0.67
C ARG A 242 17.07 -4.42 1.79
N ASP A 243 17.47 -3.39 2.56
CA ASP A 243 18.42 -3.51 3.68
C ASP A 243 18.00 -2.74 4.94
N ASP A 244 16.77 -2.30 5.04
CA ASP A 244 16.25 -1.65 6.25
C ASP A 244 16.00 -2.66 7.38
N LEU A 245 16.27 -2.26 8.65
CA LEU A 245 16.16 -3.13 9.83
C LEU A 245 14.72 -3.45 10.24
N ASP A 246 13.78 -2.56 9.91
CA ASP A 246 12.37 -2.65 10.34
C ASP A 246 11.58 -3.73 9.59
N ARG A 247 12.22 -4.86 9.27
CA ARG A 247 11.60 -5.98 8.55
C ARG A 247 11.42 -7.17 9.47
N ALA A 248 10.18 -7.61 9.64
CA ALA A 248 9.90 -8.90 10.27
C ALA A 248 10.29 -10.04 9.33
N TYR A 249 11.25 -10.87 9.76
CA TYR A 249 11.63 -12.12 9.10
C TYR A 249 11.03 -13.31 9.84
N TRP A 250 10.41 -14.19 9.07
CA TRP A 250 9.95 -15.48 9.54
C TRP A 250 10.66 -16.56 8.73
N TRP A 251 11.60 -17.25 9.37
CA TRP A 251 12.49 -18.22 8.74
C TRP A 251 13.31 -17.53 7.62
N PHE A 252 13.13 -17.98 6.35
CA PHE A 252 13.92 -17.52 5.20
C PHE A 252 13.33 -16.31 4.48
N PHE A 253 12.09 -15.94 4.76
CA PHE A 253 11.37 -14.91 4.04
C PHE A 253 10.88 -13.80 4.95
N SER A 254 10.82 -12.57 4.41
CA SER A 254 10.17 -11.46 5.09
C SER A 254 8.65 -11.65 5.10
N ALA A 255 7.97 -10.95 6.01
CA ALA A 255 6.52 -10.93 6.08
C ALA A 255 5.88 -10.57 4.72
N SER A 256 6.49 -9.64 3.97
CA SER A 256 6.04 -9.25 2.64
C SER A 256 6.17 -10.38 1.62
N GLN A 257 7.23 -11.17 1.68
CA GLN A 257 7.42 -12.33 0.80
C GLN A 257 6.43 -13.45 1.10
N TRP A 258 6.18 -13.74 2.37
CA TRP A 258 5.14 -14.71 2.77
C TRP A 258 3.76 -14.31 2.28
N LEU A 259 3.39 -13.03 2.41
CA LEU A 259 2.12 -12.53 1.90
C LEU A 259 2.02 -12.62 0.37
N SER A 260 3.12 -12.38 -0.34
CA SER A 260 3.19 -12.59 -1.79
C SER A 260 2.95 -14.06 -2.14
N ILE A 261 3.57 -15.01 -1.43
CA ILE A 261 3.37 -16.45 -1.62
C ILE A 261 1.90 -16.83 -1.39
N VAL A 262 1.27 -16.31 -0.34
CA VAL A 262 -0.16 -16.55 -0.07
C VAL A 262 -1.03 -16.06 -1.23
N ILE A 263 -0.75 -14.88 -1.79
CA ILE A 263 -1.46 -14.35 -2.97
C ILE A 263 -1.28 -15.28 -4.18
N PHE A 264 -0.06 -15.80 -4.43
CA PHE A 264 0.20 -16.75 -5.52
C PHE A 264 -0.58 -18.04 -5.36
N ILE A 265 -0.58 -18.63 -4.15
CA ILE A 265 -1.31 -19.86 -3.85
C ILE A 265 -2.82 -19.63 -4.01
N ALA A 266 -3.35 -18.54 -3.47
CA ALA A 266 -4.77 -18.20 -3.60
C ALA A 266 -5.19 -18.01 -5.07
N TYR A 267 -4.38 -17.33 -5.87
CA TYR A 267 -4.62 -17.17 -7.29
C TYR A 267 -4.57 -18.51 -8.06
N ALA A 268 -3.58 -19.33 -7.79
CA ALA A 268 -3.46 -20.66 -8.40
C ALA A 268 -4.67 -21.54 -8.07
N ALA A 269 -5.08 -21.57 -6.80
CA ALA A 269 -6.28 -22.30 -6.36
C ALA A 269 -7.57 -21.80 -7.05
N TYR A 270 -7.72 -20.47 -7.16
CA TYR A 270 -8.83 -19.85 -7.88
C TYR A 270 -8.89 -20.30 -9.35
N ARG A 271 -7.76 -20.27 -10.06
CA ARG A 271 -7.67 -20.68 -11.47
C ARG A 271 -7.94 -22.18 -11.67
N LEU A 272 -7.45 -23.03 -10.76
CA LEU A 272 -7.68 -24.47 -10.83
C LEU A 272 -9.15 -24.82 -10.61
N ARG A 273 -9.83 -24.18 -9.65
CA ARG A 273 -11.28 -24.36 -9.42
C ARG A 273 -12.10 -23.93 -10.65
N GLY A 274 -11.75 -22.81 -11.26
CA GLY A 274 -12.43 -22.33 -12.47
C GLY A 274 -12.26 -23.25 -13.68
N ARG A 275 -11.11 -23.96 -13.80
CA ARG A 275 -10.89 -24.96 -14.84
C ARG A 275 -11.73 -26.23 -14.61
N LYS A 276 -11.78 -26.72 -13.36
CA LYS A 276 -12.60 -27.90 -13.00
C LYS A 276 -14.10 -27.67 -13.26
N ALA A 277 -14.61 -26.49 -12.92
CA ALA A 277 -16.01 -26.16 -13.16
C ALA A 277 -16.37 -26.09 -14.65
N ARG A 278 -15.43 -25.68 -15.52
CA ARG A 278 -15.65 -25.66 -16.97
C ARG A 278 -15.51 -27.06 -17.62
N GLY A 279 -14.65 -27.93 -17.08
CA GLY A 279 -14.48 -29.30 -17.60
C GLY A 279 -15.57 -30.27 -17.12
N ALA A 280 -16.29 -29.94 -16.05
CA ALA A 280 -17.41 -30.76 -15.56
C ALA A 280 -18.76 -30.43 -16.25
N GLY A 281 -18.80 -29.36 -17.06
CA GLY A 281 -19.98 -28.94 -17.83
C GLY A 281 -19.85 -29.12 -19.34
N ALA A 282 -18.79 -29.78 -19.80
CA ALA A 282 -18.56 -30.24 -21.18
C ALA A 282 -18.64 -31.76 -21.24
#